data_f986f1c9972facc88aa4ad83c584ec35
#
_entry.id   f986f1c9972facc88aa4ad83c584ec35
#
_cell.length_a   1.000
_cell.length_b   1.000
_cell.length_c   1.000
_cell.angle_alpha   90.00
_cell.angle_beta   90.00
_cell.angle_gamma   90.00
#
_symmetry.space_group_name_H-M   'P 1'
#
loop_
_entity.id
_entity.type
_entity.pdbx_description
1 polymer ?
#
loop_
_entity_poly.entity_id
_entity_poly.type
_entity_poly.pdbx_seq_one_letter_code
_entity_poly.pdbx_strand_id
1 'polypeptide(L)'
;WRAEYYKRRAQAIQNRIDHDLYKGSLVKRGSGTLVMTGNNSYTGGTTVEDGGLFGFSESFGSGTVNVNGGVFGILSSFDDNFTQKGLLNSLVGVARAPMQKANVVVNNGGTYAIVADQNVQVGSLTFNPGSHVAVISLTGNAFEKAYRGEDQVGTVTADSVKGFNENALVTPDYALVNHTVTLDGNTLTGVLSKGDKTLADYAANSNGVSVAKALSADPALLGALADATKDEVRKTLSSLANDIHVTANAMTVANGQSLARAIKDQAMGIDGAARVSDVDGGRARLWVSGLSNWSKMDRSGASKLKSDFYTGLIGLEADINANNKVGVFFGAGKTKFKGGHDGKIDSNDLHFGIYGQSKFEPVRLDYGFAYTHQDRDTNSSVFFKDQIFRASPSYNAKVAQIFGEAAYTGLNFGSVSIEPYAGLAWMHLSTDDFSNDIGGVKVSTKFESQNLAVSSLGARVKVPFEVGPAKLKAVADVNWTQYMGDTRGKAKLQSGALNAKIRSEKLSAVAAVGVGLEAQLSKRAALGVSYYGAYGGKIKSNGVGATFKLAF
;
A
#
# COMPACT_ATOMS: atom_id res chain seq x y z
N TRP A 1 -2.79 6.86 -74.49
CA TRP A 1 -1.59 6.33 -73.83
C TRP A 1 -1.88 6.03 -72.35
N ARG A 2 -2.41 6.93 -71.55
CA ARG A 2 -2.74 6.70 -70.13
C ARG A 2 -3.76 5.57 -69.91
N ALA A 3 -4.84 5.52 -70.70
CA ALA A 3 -5.88 4.50 -70.57
C ALA A 3 -5.32 3.12 -70.87
N GLU A 4 -4.47 2.98 -71.91
CA GLU A 4 -3.85 1.70 -72.27
C GLU A 4 -2.82 1.25 -71.23
N TYR A 5 -2.08 2.17 -70.65
CA TYR A 5 -1.17 1.88 -69.52
C TYR A 5 -1.90 1.33 -68.31
N TYR A 6 -2.99 1.98 -67.89
CA TYR A 6 -3.76 1.50 -66.74
C TYR A 6 -4.47 0.21 -67.01
N LYS A 7 -4.97 -0.03 -68.26
CA LYS A 7 -5.57 -1.30 -68.68
C LYS A 7 -4.56 -2.45 -68.61
N ARG A 8 -3.36 -2.28 -69.14
CA ARG A 8 -2.29 -3.28 -69.05
C ARG A 8 -1.84 -3.54 -67.65
N ARG A 9 -1.78 -2.49 -66.80
CA ARG A 9 -1.45 -2.65 -65.41
C ARG A 9 -2.53 -3.40 -64.62
N ALA A 10 -3.82 -3.11 -64.84
CA ALA A 10 -4.93 -3.84 -64.27
C ALA A 10 -4.92 -5.31 -64.68
N GLN A 11 -4.65 -5.57 -65.99
CA GLN A 11 -4.59 -6.92 -66.49
C GLN A 11 -3.40 -7.71 -65.94
N ALA A 12 -2.24 -7.08 -65.75
CA ALA A 12 -1.07 -7.69 -65.14
C ALA A 12 -1.32 -8.00 -63.66
N ILE A 13 -2.05 -7.13 -62.95
CA ILE A 13 -2.47 -7.36 -61.56
C ILE A 13 -3.47 -8.53 -61.51
N GLN A 14 -4.48 -8.54 -62.40
CA GLN A 14 -5.47 -9.61 -62.47
C GLN A 14 -4.81 -10.97 -62.78
N ASN A 15 -3.90 -11.04 -63.76
CA ASN A 15 -3.14 -12.25 -64.04
C ASN A 15 -2.34 -12.78 -62.84
N ARG A 16 -1.80 -11.89 -62.01
CA ARG A 16 -1.10 -12.28 -60.78
C ARG A 16 -2.07 -12.81 -59.71
N ILE A 17 -3.25 -12.24 -59.62
CA ILE A 17 -4.34 -12.75 -58.75
C ILE A 17 -4.79 -14.12 -59.22
N ASP A 18 -5.09 -14.26 -60.49
CA ASP A 18 -5.60 -15.51 -61.10
C ASP A 18 -4.59 -16.69 -61.02
N HIS A 19 -3.30 -16.40 -60.94
CA HIS A 19 -2.23 -17.40 -60.76
C HIS A 19 -1.73 -17.48 -59.30
N ASP A 20 -2.48 -16.95 -58.37
CA ASP A 20 -2.18 -17.01 -56.91
C ASP A 20 -0.79 -16.47 -56.54
N LEU A 21 -0.27 -15.51 -57.37
CA LEU A 21 1.05 -14.92 -57.18
C LEU A 21 1.08 -13.84 -56.06
N TYR A 22 -0.07 -13.44 -55.54
CA TYR A 22 -0.21 -12.53 -54.41
C TYR A 22 -0.74 -13.28 -53.18
N LYS A 23 0.14 -14.05 -52.54
CA LYS A 23 -0.16 -14.71 -51.27
C LYS A 23 0.15 -13.78 -50.09
N GLY A 24 -0.58 -12.67 -49.98
CA GLY A 24 -0.49 -11.82 -48.80
C GLY A 24 -0.92 -12.62 -47.56
N SER A 25 -0.24 -12.40 -46.45
CA SER A 25 -0.56 -12.99 -45.15
C SER A 25 -0.55 -11.93 -44.05
N LEU A 26 -1.20 -12.22 -42.93
CA LEU A 26 -1.21 -11.39 -41.72
C LEU A 26 -0.50 -12.12 -40.60
N VAL A 27 0.43 -11.42 -39.92
CA VAL A 27 1.03 -11.93 -38.67
C VAL A 27 0.80 -10.92 -37.57
N LYS A 28 0.08 -11.33 -36.53
CA LYS A 28 -0.15 -10.52 -35.31
C LYS A 28 0.91 -10.86 -34.28
N ARG A 29 1.69 -9.83 -33.88
CA ARG A 29 2.74 -9.88 -32.87
C ARG A 29 2.55 -8.79 -31.82
N GLY A 30 3.21 -8.97 -30.67
CA GLY A 30 3.19 -8.03 -29.55
C GLY A 30 1.90 -8.11 -28.74
N SER A 31 1.96 -7.67 -27.49
CA SER A 31 0.93 -7.89 -26.46
C SER A 31 -0.38 -7.11 -26.64
N GLY A 32 -0.43 -6.13 -27.56
CA GLY A 32 -1.64 -5.35 -27.82
C GLY A 32 -2.73 -6.14 -28.55
N THR A 33 -3.97 -5.62 -28.53
CA THR A 33 -5.12 -6.18 -29.24
C THR A 33 -5.35 -5.44 -30.57
N LEU A 34 -5.55 -6.21 -31.64
CA LEU A 34 -5.95 -5.72 -32.96
C LEU A 34 -7.36 -6.21 -33.27
N VAL A 35 -8.23 -5.31 -33.71
CA VAL A 35 -9.57 -5.65 -34.21
C VAL A 35 -9.66 -5.34 -35.69
N MET A 36 -10.05 -6.32 -36.49
CA MET A 36 -10.18 -6.19 -37.94
C MET A 36 -11.66 -6.22 -38.34
N THR A 37 -12.11 -5.17 -39.01
CA THR A 37 -13.51 -5.00 -39.39
C THR A 37 -13.71 -4.95 -40.92
N GLY A 38 -12.62 -4.91 -41.70
CA GLY A 38 -12.65 -4.87 -43.14
C GLY A 38 -12.83 -6.27 -43.78
N ASN A 39 -13.36 -6.34 -44.98
CA ASN A 39 -13.35 -7.54 -45.78
C ASN A 39 -11.98 -7.64 -46.50
N ASN A 40 -11.23 -8.70 -46.24
CA ASN A 40 -9.88 -8.90 -46.77
C ASN A 40 -9.80 -10.13 -47.67
N SER A 41 -9.05 -10.01 -48.76
CA SER A 41 -8.97 -11.03 -49.83
C SER A 41 -7.60 -11.73 -49.91
N TYR A 42 -6.72 -11.58 -48.91
CA TYR A 42 -5.44 -12.28 -48.90
C TYR A 42 -5.59 -13.78 -48.68
N THR A 43 -4.74 -14.56 -49.36
CA THR A 43 -4.84 -16.03 -49.42
C THR A 43 -3.78 -16.76 -48.62
N GLY A 44 -2.75 -16.04 -48.14
CA GLY A 44 -1.59 -16.62 -47.43
C GLY A 44 -1.86 -16.97 -45.96
N GLY A 45 -3.08 -16.72 -45.47
CA GLY A 45 -3.51 -17.05 -44.12
C GLY A 45 -3.12 -15.97 -43.07
N THR A 46 -3.57 -16.22 -41.85
CA THR A 46 -3.34 -15.38 -40.70
C THR A 46 -2.61 -16.17 -39.61
N THR A 47 -1.62 -15.55 -38.97
CA THR A 47 -0.92 -16.15 -37.82
C THR A 47 -0.99 -15.20 -36.62
N VAL A 48 -1.40 -15.73 -35.47
CA VAL A 48 -1.38 -15.02 -34.18
C VAL A 48 -0.25 -15.61 -33.34
N GLU A 49 0.77 -14.80 -33.05
CA GLU A 49 1.92 -15.21 -32.27
C GLU A 49 1.83 -14.69 -30.80
N ASP A 50 1.21 -13.52 -30.60
CA ASP A 50 1.07 -12.92 -29.27
C ASP A 50 -0.04 -11.85 -29.27
N GLY A 51 -0.54 -11.48 -28.05
CA GLY A 51 -1.60 -10.51 -27.85
C GLY A 51 -2.97 -10.98 -28.32
N GLY A 52 -3.85 -10.04 -28.68
CA GLY A 52 -5.21 -10.35 -29.16
C GLY A 52 -5.43 -10.02 -30.63
N LEU A 53 -6.14 -10.87 -31.35
CA LEU A 53 -6.64 -10.61 -32.70
C LEU A 53 -8.12 -10.99 -32.79
N PHE A 54 -8.96 -9.99 -33.06
CA PHE A 54 -10.42 -10.15 -33.19
C PHE A 54 -10.91 -9.58 -34.52
N GLY A 55 -12.04 -10.06 -35.01
CA GLY A 55 -12.66 -9.50 -36.21
C GLY A 55 -13.79 -10.36 -36.75
N PHE A 56 -14.40 -9.90 -37.85
CA PHE A 56 -15.41 -10.70 -38.54
C PHE A 56 -14.74 -11.84 -39.31
N SER A 57 -15.50 -12.90 -39.60
CA SER A 57 -14.97 -14.08 -40.28
C SER A 57 -14.32 -13.71 -41.62
N GLU A 58 -14.91 -12.81 -42.39
CA GLU A 58 -14.43 -12.28 -43.67
C GLU A 58 -13.21 -11.34 -43.54
N SER A 59 -12.84 -10.95 -42.34
CA SER A 59 -11.68 -10.08 -42.15
C SER A 59 -10.34 -10.81 -42.24
N PHE A 60 -10.35 -12.13 -42.23
CA PHE A 60 -9.12 -12.95 -42.15
C PHE A 60 -8.72 -13.61 -43.48
N GLY A 61 -9.25 -13.13 -44.61
CA GLY A 61 -8.95 -13.69 -45.93
C GLY A 61 -9.43 -15.13 -46.10
N SER A 62 -8.97 -15.82 -47.14
CA SER A 62 -9.38 -17.21 -47.45
C SER A 62 -8.45 -18.29 -46.89
N GLY A 63 -7.29 -17.89 -46.35
CA GLY A 63 -6.33 -18.82 -45.77
C GLY A 63 -6.70 -19.24 -44.35
N THR A 64 -6.00 -20.26 -43.84
CA THR A 64 -6.17 -20.72 -42.46
C THR A 64 -5.66 -19.68 -41.45
N VAL A 65 -6.39 -19.50 -40.36
CA VAL A 65 -5.95 -18.76 -39.18
C VAL A 65 -5.23 -19.71 -38.23
N ASN A 66 -3.94 -19.52 -38.04
CA ASN A 66 -3.11 -20.29 -37.12
C ASN A 66 -2.87 -19.50 -35.85
N VAL A 67 -3.35 -20.00 -34.71
CA VAL A 67 -3.16 -19.36 -33.39
C VAL A 67 -2.06 -20.11 -32.66
N ASN A 68 -0.82 -19.61 -32.77
CA ASN A 68 0.39 -20.23 -32.20
C ASN A 68 0.71 -19.71 -30.82
N GLY A 69 0.11 -18.58 -30.43
CA GLY A 69 0.18 -17.91 -29.16
C GLY A 69 -0.85 -16.79 -29.12
N GLY A 70 -1.00 -16.14 -27.95
CA GLY A 70 -2.01 -15.11 -27.79
C GLY A 70 -3.46 -15.60 -27.91
N VAL A 71 -4.38 -14.67 -28.22
CA VAL A 71 -5.83 -14.90 -28.20
C VAL A 71 -6.44 -14.52 -29.54
N PHE A 72 -7.27 -15.39 -30.10
CA PHE A 72 -8.02 -15.16 -31.34
C PHE A 72 -9.51 -15.36 -31.13
N GLY A 73 -10.35 -14.48 -31.66
CA GLY A 73 -11.80 -14.61 -31.59
C GLY A 73 -12.52 -14.02 -32.80
N ILE A 74 -13.62 -14.67 -33.23
CA ILE A 74 -14.51 -14.19 -34.28
C ILE A 74 -15.63 -13.37 -33.62
N LEU A 75 -16.04 -12.30 -34.31
CA LEU A 75 -17.09 -11.38 -33.90
C LEU A 75 -18.29 -11.46 -34.84
N SER A 76 -19.52 -11.40 -34.33
CA SER A 76 -20.75 -11.25 -35.11
C SER A 76 -21.18 -9.81 -35.26
N SER A 77 -20.85 -9.00 -34.26
CA SER A 77 -21.15 -7.57 -34.25
C SER A 77 -20.06 -6.82 -33.49
N PHE A 78 -19.97 -5.53 -33.74
CA PHE A 78 -19.10 -4.62 -33.03
C PHE A 78 -19.97 -3.56 -32.34
N ASP A 79 -19.94 -3.52 -31.01
CA ASP A 79 -20.73 -2.56 -30.24
C ASP A 79 -20.02 -1.19 -30.19
N ASP A 80 -20.80 -0.11 -30.30
CA ASP A 80 -20.35 1.29 -30.29
C ASP A 80 -19.54 1.69 -29.05
N ASN A 81 -19.72 0.96 -27.95
CA ASN A 81 -19.02 1.23 -26.68
C ASN A 81 -17.51 0.89 -26.71
N PHE A 82 -17.05 0.19 -27.74
CA PHE A 82 -15.63 -0.12 -27.92
C PHE A 82 -14.84 1.01 -28.56
N THR A 83 -15.50 2.04 -29.06
CA THR A 83 -14.84 3.17 -29.70
C THR A 83 -14.39 4.21 -28.68
N GLN A 84 -13.08 4.42 -28.53
CA GLN A 84 -12.60 5.75 -28.17
C GLN A 84 -13.26 6.74 -29.13
N LYS A 85 -14.02 7.68 -28.59
CA LYS A 85 -14.76 8.69 -29.34
C LYS A 85 -13.99 9.16 -30.56
N GLY A 86 -14.45 8.83 -31.75
CA GLY A 86 -14.12 9.59 -32.93
C GLY A 86 -13.72 8.90 -34.22
N LEU A 87 -13.36 7.61 -34.26
CA LEU A 87 -12.83 7.02 -35.52
C LEU A 87 -13.70 5.93 -36.18
N LEU A 88 -14.71 5.39 -35.53
CA LEU A 88 -15.46 4.24 -36.06
C LEU A 88 -17.00 4.44 -36.13
N ASN A 89 -17.53 5.64 -35.92
CA ASN A 89 -18.96 5.92 -36.07
C ASN A 89 -19.55 5.62 -37.44
N SER A 90 -18.74 5.29 -38.45
CA SER A 90 -19.20 4.95 -39.81
C SER A 90 -19.39 3.45 -40.08
N LEU A 91 -19.06 2.58 -39.10
CA LEU A 91 -19.08 1.12 -39.29
C LEU A 91 -20.15 0.40 -38.46
N VAL A 92 -20.94 1.17 -37.70
CA VAL A 92 -21.94 0.63 -36.78
C VAL A 92 -23.20 0.22 -37.53
N GLY A 93 -23.68 -0.99 -37.25
CA GLY A 93 -25.02 -1.44 -37.63
C GLY A 93 -25.18 -2.18 -38.95
N VAL A 94 -24.10 -2.57 -39.62
CA VAL A 94 -24.21 -3.46 -40.79
C VAL A 94 -24.06 -4.90 -40.32
N ALA A 95 -25.20 -5.59 -40.11
CA ALA A 95 -25.22 -7.04 -40.04
C ALA A 95 -24.76 -7.55 -41.42
N ARG A 96 -23.54 -8.07 -41.50
CA ARG A 96 -23.01 -8.65 -42.72
C ARG A 96 -23.40 -10.13 -42.76
N ALA A 97 -24.01 -10.57 -43.86
CA ALA A 97 -24.07 -12.00 -44.13
C ALA A 97 -22.64 -12.52 -44.28
N PRO A 98 -22.22 -13.56 -43.58
CA PRO A 98 -20.86 -14.09 -43.68
C PRO A 98 -20.66 -14.63 -45.11
N MET A 99 -19.83 -13.94 -45.91
CA MET A 99 -19.50 -14.40 -47.27
C MET A 99 -18.43 -15.49 -47.26
N GLN A 100 -17.62 -15.54 -46.17
CA GLN A 100 -16.57 -16.55 -46.02
C GLN A 100 -16.40 -16.92 -44.56
N LYS A 101 -16.37 -18.21 -44.26
CA LYS A 101 -16.12 -18.74 -42.91
C LYS A 101 -14.63 -18.97 -42.71
N ALA A 102 -14.08 -18.41 -41.65
CA ALA A 102 -12.67 -18.61 -41.29
C ALA A 102 -12.42 -20.08 -40.86
N ASN A 103 -11.35 -20.68 -41.36
CA ASN A 103 -10.84 -21.95 -40.86
C ASN A 103 -9.77 -21.66 -39.82
N VAL A 104 -9.91 -22.18 -38.60
CA VAL A 104 -9.06 -21.85 -37.45
C VAL A 104 -8.37 -23.09 -36.92
N VAL A 105 -7.06 -23.00 -36.74
CA VAL A 105 -6.23 -24.01 -36.07
C VAL A 105 -5.59 -23.37 -34.84
N VAL A 106 -5.95 -23.88 -33.68
CA VAL A 106 -5.39 -23.41 -32.38
C VAL A 106 -4.28 -24.36 -31.97
N ASN A 107 -3.06 -23.89 -31.99
CA ASN A 107 -1.85 -24.64 -31.68
C ASN A 107 -1.45 -24.51 -30.20
N ASN A 108 -0.41 -25.22 -29.81
CA ASN A 108 0.12 -25.17 -28.46
C ASN A 108 0.41 -23.73 -28.01
N GLY A 109 -0.15 -23.33 -26.88
CA GLY A 109 -0.04 -21.97 -26.32
C GLY A 109 -1.00 -20.93 -26.91
N GLY A 110 -1.71 -21.25 -28.01
CA GLY A 110 -2.75 -20.40 -28.56
C GLY A 110 -4.08 -20.57 -27.83
N THR A 111 -4.90 -19.52 -27.81
CA THR A 111 -6.23 -19.51 -27.19
C THR A 111 -7.30 -19.09 -28.20
N TYR A 112 -8.36 -19.86 -28.34
CA TYR A 112 -9.57 -19.42 -29.02
C TYR A 112 -10.52 -18.77 -28.04
N ALA A 113 -10.97 -17.55 -28.32
CA ALA A 113 -11.88 -16.81 -27.47
C ALA A 113 -13.33 -16.91 -27.99
N ILE A 114 -14.23 -17.39 -27.14
CA ILE A 114 -15.67 -17.26 -27.31
C ILE A 114 -16.08 -15.94 -26.70
N VAL A 115 -16.61 -15.04 -27.52
CA VAL A 115 -17.07 -13.73 -27.01
C VAL A 115 -18.50 -13.88 -26.48
N ALA A 116 -18.68 -13.60 -25.21
CA ALA A 116 -19.99 -13.62 -24.58
C ALA A 116 -20.95 -12.62 -25.26
N ASP A 117 -22.23 -12.94 -25.30
CA ASP A 117 -23.30 -12.22 -26.01
C ASP A 117 -23.19 -12.25 -27.56
N GLN A 118 -22.31 -13.09 -28.11
CA GLN A 118 -22.18 -13.20 -29.55
C GLN A 118 -22.39 -14.65 -30.05
N ASN A 119 -23.00 -14.76 -31.21
CA ASN A 119 -23.19 -16.03 -31.91
C ASN A 119 -22.49 -15.94 -33.25
N VAL A 120 -21.47 -16.75 -33.46
CA VAL A 120 -20.62 -16.69 -34.65
C VAL A 120 -20.59 -18.04 -35.40
N GLN A 121 -20.27 -17.98 -36.69
CA GLN A 121 -20.03 -19.15 -37.51
C GLN A 121 -18.60 -19.16 -38.04
N VAL A 122 -17.98 -20.32 -38.01
CA VAL A 122 -16.65 -20.56 -38.56
C VAL A 122 -16.67 -21.77 -39.50
N GLY A 123 -15.68 -21.91 -40.36
CA GLY A 123 -15.53 -23.08 -41.23
C GLY A 123 -15.13 -24.31 -40.41
N SER A 124 -13.84 -24.54 -40.25
CA SER A 124 -13.33 -25.59 -39.39
C SER A 124 -12.68 -24.98 -38.15
N LEU A 125 -12.81 -25.66 -37.02
CA LEU A 125 -12.14 -25.31 -35.78
C LEU A 125 -11.37 -26.51 -35.24
N THR A 126 -10.05 -26.42 -35.22
CA THR A 126 -9.17 -27.52 -34.81
C THR A 126 -8.35 -27.08 -33.60
N PHE A 127 -8.39 -27.88 -32.55
CA PHE A 127 -7.60 -27.69 -31.32
C PHE A 127 -6.48 -28.73 -31.29
N ASN A 128 -5.24 -28.28 -31.36
CA ASN A 128 -4.07 -29.16 -31.22
C ASN A 128 -3.71 -29.31 -29.73
N PRO A 129 -2.96 -30.35 -29.32
CA PRO A 129 -2.51 -30.51 -27.95
C PRO A 129 -1.82 -29.27 -27.42
N GLY A 130 -2.17 -28.84 -26.19
CA GLY A 130 -1.66 -27.62 -25.57
C GLY A 130 -2.33 -26.32 -26.03
N SER A 131 -3.37 -26.42 -26.87
CA SER A 131 -4.24 -25.28 -27.20
C SER A 131 -5.24 -25.00 -26.09
N HIS A 132 -5.80 -23.79 -26.09
CA HIS A 132 -6.70 -23.31 -25.07
C HIS A 132 -7.98 -22.70 -25.66
N VAL A 133 -9.05 -22.68 -24.86
CA VAL A 133 -10.28 -21.93 -25.12
C VAL A 133 -10.63 -21.06 -23.93
N ALA A 134 -11.16 -19.87 -24.17
CA ALA A 134 -11.57 -18.94 -23.11
C ALA A 134 -12.92 -18.30 -23.45
N VAL A 135 -13.69 -17.92 -22.44
CA VAL A 135 -14.86 -17.07 -22.59
C VAL A 135 -14.49 -15.65 -22.16
N ILE A 136 -14.70 -14.69 -23.04
CA ILE A 136 -14.32 -13.29 -22.80
C ILE A 136 -15.48 -12.33 -23.11
N SER A 137 -15.33 -11.09 -22.66
CA SER A 137 -16.15 -9.96 -23.12
C SER A 137 -15.23 -8.84 -23.58
N LEU A 138 -15.49 -8.27 -24.74
CA LEU A 138 -14.68 -7.16 -25.27
C LEU A 138 -15.04 -5.81 -24.63
N THR A 139 -16.25 -5.67 -24.11
CA THR A 139 -16.76 -4.41 -23.56
C THR A 139 -16.81 -4.39 -22.02
N GLY A 140 -16.59 -5.53 -21.37
CA GLY A 140 -16.79 -5.69 -19.92
C GLY A 140 -18.27 -5.85 -19.52
N ASN A 141 -19.24 -5.46 -20.35
CA ASN A 141 -20.67 -5.49 -20.03
C ASN A 141 -21.19 -6.89 -19.68
N ALA A 142 -20.71 -7.92 -20.40
CA ALA A 142 -21.10 -9.31 -20.13
C ALA A 142 -20.64 -9.77 -18.75
N PHE A 143 -19.45 -9.36 -18.29
CA PHE A 143 -18.98 -9.67 -16.93
C PHE A 143 -19.84 -9.01 -15.86
N GLU A 144 -20.25 -7.74 -16.06
CA GLU A 144 -21.11 -7.04 -15.13
C GLU A 144 -22.50 -7.70 -15.03
N LYS A 145 -23.11 -8.08 -16.17
CA LYS A 145 -24.39 -8.79 -16.21
C LYS A 145 -24.30 -10.16 -15.54
N ALA A 146 -23.25 -10.95 -15.87
CA ALA A 146 -22.99 -12.24 -15.24
C ALA A 146 -22.86 -12.12 -13.73
N TYR A 147 -22.11 -11.13 -13.23
CA TYR A 147 -21.98 -10.85 -11.80
C TYR A 147 -23.36 -10.52 -11.16
N ARG A 148 -24.24 -9.84 -11.86
CA ARG A 148 -25.61 -9.54 -11.39
C ARG A 148 -26.55 -10.77 -11.43
N GLY A 149 -26.08 -11.90 -11.97
CA GLY A 149 -26.85 -13.15 -12.06
C GLY A 149 -27.58 -13.35 -13.37
N GLU A 150 -27.21 -12.60 -14.40
CA GLU A 150 -27.72 -12.75 -15.76
C GLU A 150 -26.66 -13.51 -16.58
N ASP A 151 -26.80 -14.82 -16.72
CA ASP A 151 -25.85 -15.64 -17.47
C ASP A 151 -25.68 -15.08 -18.90
N GLN A 152 -24.42 -14.97 -19.33
CA GLN A 152 -24.07 -14.44 -20.63
C GLN A 152 -23.51 -15.56 -21.49
N VAL A 153 -24.14 -15.80 -22.63
CA VAL A 153 -23.88 -16.95 -23.50
C VAL A 153 -23.31 -16.49 -24.83
N GLY A 154 -22.17 -17.04 -25.20
CA GLY A 154 -21.61 -16.91 -26.54
C GLY A 154 -21.54 -18.26 -27.23
N THR A 155 -21.84 -18.33 -28.53
CA THR A 155 -21.75 -19.58 -29.29
C THR A 155 -20.85 -19.46 -30.53
N VAL A 156 -20.14 -20.56 -30.82
CA VAL A 156 -19.34 -20.71 -32.03
C VAL A 156 -19.78 -22.00 -32.73
N THR A 157 -20.52 -21.86 -33.82
CA THR A 157 -20.92 -23.02 -34.65
C THR A 157 -19.93 -23.18 -35.80
N ALA A 158 -19.28 -24.33 -35.87
CA ALA A 158 -18.34 -24.67 -36.93
C ALA A 158 -18.94 -25.67 -37.90
N ASP A 159 -18.42 -25.74 -39.13
CA ASP A 159 -18.73 -26.85 -40.05
C ASP A 159 -18.12 -28.17 -39.56
N SER A 160 -17.01 -28.10 -38.83
CA SER A 160 -16.40 -29.22 -38.10
C SER A 160 -15.58 -28.74 -36.92
N VAL A 161 -15.64 -29.44 -35.78
CA VAL A 161 -14.79 -29.24 -34.60
C VAL A 161 -13.95 -30.50 -34.38
N LYS A 162 -12.63 -30.33 -34.17
CA LYS A 162 -11.69 -31.42 -33.91
C LYS A 162 -10.79 -31.10 -32.72
N GLY A 163 -10.49 -32.10 -31.90
CA GLY A 163 -9.49 -32.01 -30.84
C GLY A 163 -9.91 -31.18 -29.64
N PHE A 164 -11.15 -30.71 -29.56
CA PHE A 164 -11.63 -29.98 -28.38
C PHE A 164 -11.58 -30.86 -27.12
N ASN A 165 -11.07 -30.30 -26.05
CA ASN A 165 -11.01 -30.94 -24.75
C ASN A 165 -11.48 -29.92 -23.69
N GLU A 166 -12.46 -30.31 -22.90
CA GLU A 166 -12.99 -29.45 -21.81
C GLU A 166 -11.91 -29.02 -20.80
N ASN A 167 -10.85 -29.83 -20.61
CA ASN A 167 -9.70 -29.48 -19.79
C ASN A 167 -8.76 -28.45 -20.44
N ALA A 168 -8.97 -28.08 -21.70
CA ALA A 168 -8.24 -27.00 -22.39
C ALA A 168 -8.82 -25.61 -22.08
N LEU A 169 -9.88 -25.54 -21.24
CA LEU A 169 -10.42 -24.29 -20.79
C LEU A 169 -9.35 -23.52 -20.00
N VAL A 170 -8.81 -22.47 -20.59
CA VAL A 170 -8.01 -21.50 -19.84
C VAL A 170 -8.98 -20.62 -19.09
N THR A 171 -8.95 -20.79 -17.81
CA THR A 171 -9.61 -19.89 -16.92
C THR A 171 -8.68 -18.70 -16.68
N PRO A 172 -8.90 -17.51 -17.26
CA PRO A 172 -8.45 -16.31 -16.59
C PRO A 172 -9.00 -16.42 -15.17
N ASP A 173 -8.12 -16.26 -14.18
CA ASP A 173 -8.46 -16.53 -12.77
C ASP A 173 -9.36 -15.39 -12.24
N TYR A 174 -10.55 -15.22 -12.88
CA TYR A 174 -11.52 -14.19 -12.54
C TYR A 174 -11.96 -14.29 -11.08
N ALA A 175 -12.14 -13.14 -10.45
CA ALA A 175 -12.49 -13.11 -9.04
C ALA A 175 -14.01 -13.32 -8.82
N LEU A 176 -14.85 -12.73 -9.68
CA LEU A 176 -16.27 -12.54 -9.41
C LEU A 176 -17.20 -13.34 -10.31
N VAL A 177 -16.68 -13.90 -11.40
CA VAL A 177 -17.47 -14.67 -12.36
C VAL A 177 -16.87 -16.06 -12.59
N ASN A 178 -17.73 -17.01 -12.84
CA ASN A 178 -17.39 -18.34 -13.34
C ASN A 178 -17.57 -18.38 -14.85
N HIS A 179 -16.88 -19.28 -15.52
CA HIS A 179 -17.06 -19.52 -16.92
C HIS A 179 -16.95 -21.02 -17.23
N THR A 180 -17.71 -21.46 -18.23
CA THR A 180 -17.73 -22.83 -18.72
C THR A 180 -17.75 -22.82 -20.23
N VAL A 181 -17.21 -23.86 -20.84
CA VAL A 181 -17.33 -24.13 -22.30
C VAL A 181 -17.75 -25.57 -22.49
N THR A 182 -18.80 -25.77 -23.28
CA THR A 182 -19.29 -27.10 -23.66
C THR A 182 -19.32 -27.23 -25.17
N LEU A 183 -19.17 -28.46 -25.69
CA LEU A 183 -19.30 -28.79 -27.10
C LEU A 183 -20.51 -29.70 -27.25
N ASP A 184 -21.47 -29.25 -28.06
CA ASP A 184 -22.60 -30.07 -28.52
C ASP A 184 -22.61 -30.12 -30.05
N GLY A 185 -22.41 -31.34 -30.62
CA GLY A 185 -22.19 -31.49 -32.05
C GLY A 185 -20.98 -30.70 -32.55
N ASN A 186 -21.23 -29.68 -33.36
CA ASN A 186 -20.21 -28.75 -33.85
C ASN A 186 -20.35 -27.32 -33.27
N THR A 187 -21.08 -27.16 -32.16
CA THR A 187 -21.29 -25.88 -31.53
C THR A 187 -20.60 -25.84 -30.16
N LEU A 188 -19.63 -24.93 -30.03
CA LEU A 188 -19.06 -24.56 -28.73
C LEU A 188 -19.93 -23.49 -28.07
N THR A 189 -20.34 -23.74 -26.86
CA THR A 189 -21.10 -22.80 -26.04
C THR A 189 -20.26 -22.36 -24.86
N GLY A 190 -19.92 -21.07 -24.78
CA GLY A 190 -19.26 -20.46 -23.67
C GLY A 190 -20.27 -19.69 -22.82
N VAL A 191 -20.21 -19.88 -21.51
CA VAL A 191 -21.11 -19.22 -20.54
C VAL A 191 -20.28 -18.49 -19.49
N LEU A 192 -20.60 -17.20 -19.27
CA LEU A 192 -20.19 -16.44 -18.09
C LEU A 192 -21.36 -16.43 -17.10
N SER A 193 -21.13 -16.84 -15.89
CA SER A 193 -22.13 -16.88 -14.83
C SER A 193 -21.60 -16.24 -13.54
N LYS A 194 -22.50 -15.96 -12.60
CA LYS A 194 -22.12 -15.39 -11.30
C LYS A 194 -21.20 -16.36 -10.55
N GLY A 195 -20.09 -15.84 -10.04
CA GLY A 195 -19.19 -16.57 -9.16
C GLY A 195 -19.72 -16.63 -7.71
N ASP A 196 -19.21 -17.61 -6.96
CA ASP A 196 -19.59 -17.82 -5.54
C ASP A 196 -18.89 -16.86 -4.58
N LYS A 197 -17.89 -16.12 -5.07
CA LYS A 197 -17.04 -15.23 -4.27
C LYS A 197 -17.44 -13.77 -4.42
N THR A 198 -17.19 -13.01 -3.35
CA THR A 198 -17.34 -11.56 -3.31
C THR A 198 -15.97 -10.89 -3.24
N LEU A 199 -15.88 -9.57 -3.45
CA LEU A 199 -14.62 -8.84 -3.26
C LEU A 199 -14.04 -9.06 -1.87
N ALA A 200 -14.89 -9.20 -0.84
CA ALA A 200 -14.44 -9.37 0.54
C ALA A 200 -13.70 -10.70 0.78
N ASP A 201 -13.98 -11.73 -0.01
CA ASP A 201 -13.32 -13.04 0.09
C ASP A 201 -11.84 -13.01 -0.33
N TYR A 202 -11.44 -11.97 -1.05
CA TYR A 202 -10.05 -11.74 -1.50
C TYR A 202 -9.26 -10.77 -0.62
N ALA A 203 -9.91 -10.21 0.40
CA ALA A 203 -9.27 -9.27 1.31
C ALA A 203 -8.30 -9.99 2.26
N ALA A 204 -7.08 -9.46 2.39
CA ALA A 204 -6.06 -10.02 3.27
C ALA A 204 -6.30 -9.68 4.77
N ASN A 205 -7.12 -8.66 5.05
CA ASN A 205 -7.35 -8.14 6.41
C ASN A 205 -8.67 -7.36 6.51
N SER A 206 -8.99 -6.88 7.71
CA SER A 206 -10.21 -6.12 7.98
C SER A 206 -10.29 -4.78 7.21
N ASN A 207 -9.16 -4.15 6.91
CA ASN A 207 -9.11 -2.92 6.10
C ASN A 207 -9.50 -3.22 4.65
N GLY A 208 -8.94 -4.30 4.08
CA GLY A 208 -9.33 -4.80 2.75
C GLY A 208 -10.81 -5.19 2.68
N VAL A 209 -11.36 -5.84 3.72
CA VAL A 209 -12.80 -6.14 3.82
C VAL A 209 -13.63 -4.85 3.83
N SER A 210 -13.19 -3.81 4.55
CA SER A 210 -13.88 -2.52 4.58
C SER A 210 -13.90 -1.86 3.21
N VAL A 211 -12.77 -1.87 2.49
CA VAL A 211 -12.67 -1.36 1.10
C VAL A 211 -13.56 -2.20 0.16
N ALA A 212 -13.51 -3.53 0.26
CA ALA A 212 -14.32 -4.42 -0.57
C ALA A 212 -15.82 -4.14 -0.44
N LYS A 213 -16.31 -3.95 0.80
CA LYS A 213 -17.70 -3.58 1.06
C LYS A 213 -18.08 -2.23 0.45
N ALA A 214 -17.17 -1.25 0.55
CA ALA A 214 -17.40 0.08 0.00
C ALA A 214 -17.40 0.07 -1.53
N LEU A 215 -16.49 -0.68 -2.18
CA LEU A 215 -16.49 -0.88 -3.64
C LEU A 215 -17.75 -1.61 -4.10
N SER A 216 -18.21 -2.62 -3.35
CA SER A 216 -19.41 -3.39 -3.67
C SER A 216 -20.71 -2.57 -3.53
N ALA A 217 -20.68 -1.47 -2.78
CA ALA A 217 -21.82 -0.56 -2.64
C ALA A 217 -21.95 0.42 -3.80
N ASP A 218 -20.91 0.58 -4.63
CA ASP A 218 -20.92 1.43 -5.82
C ASP A 218 -21.01 0.55 -7.08
N PRO A 219 -22.16 0.55 -7.79
CA PRO A 219 -22.35 -0.31 -8.96
C PRO A 219 -21.34 -0.07 -10.10
N ALA A 220 -20.88 1.18 -10.27
CA ALA A 220 -19.91 1.52 -11.33
C ALA A 220 -18.51 0.97 -11.00
N LEU A 221 -18.05 1.13 -9.74
CA LEU A 221 -16.78 0.60 -9.29
C LEU A 221 -16.77 -0.94 -9.27
N LEU A 222 -17.89 -1.55 -8.87
CA LEU A 222 -18.05 -2.98 -8.88
C LEU A 222 -18.07 -3.53 -10.32
N GLY A 223 -18.78 -2.88 -11.23
CA GLY A 223 -18.80 -3.22 -12.66
C GLY A 223 -17.39 -3.15 -13.28
N ALA A 224 -16.61 -2.13 -12.93
CA ALA A 224 -15.22 -1.99 -13.39
C ALA A 224 -14.29 -3.13 -12.92
N LEU A 225 -14.66 -3.84 -11.84
CA LEU A 225 -13.91 -4.99 -11.30
C LEU A 225 -14.51 -6.35 -11.68
N ALA A 226 -15.61 -6.39 -12.46
CA ALA A 226 -16.31 -7.62 -12.75
C ALA A 226 -15.45 -8.64 -13.52
N ASP A 227 -14.55 -8.18 -14.38
CA ASP A 227 -13.60 -8.98 -15.15
C ASP A 227 -12.18 -9.03 -14.53
N ALA A 228 -12.02 -8.50 -13.32
CA ALA A 228 -10.74 -8.51 -12.63
C ALA A 228 -10.35 -9.93 -12.18
N THR A 229 -9.06 -10.24 -12.28
CA THR A 229 -8.49 -11.47 -11.73
C THR A 229 -8.39 -11.41 -10.21
N LYS A 230 -8.24 -12.57 -9.57
CA LYS A 230 -8.08 -12.66 -8.11
C LYS A 230 -6.91 -11.83 -7.59
N ASP A 231 -5.80 -11.80 -8.34
CA ASP A 231 -4.61 -11.04 -7.96
C ASP A 231 -4.81 -9.53 -8.12
N GLU A 232 -5.50 -9.10 -9.17
CA GLU A 232 -5.85 -7.69 -9.35
C GLU A 232 -6.80 -7.20 -8.25
N VAL A 233 -7.80 -8.00 -7.87
CA VAL A 233 -8.69 -7.67 -6.74
C VAL A 233 -7.89 -7.57 -5.44
N ARG A 234 -7.02 -8.53 -5.12
CA ARG A 234 -6.18 -8.48 -3.90
C ARG A 234 -5.31 -7.21 -3.86
N LYS A 235 -4.62 -6.90 -4.97
CA LYS A 235 -3.78 -5.70 -5.09
C LYS A 235 -4.61 -4.42 -4.96
N THR A 236 -5.77 -4.36 -5.63
CA THR A 236 -6.70 -3.24 -5.53
C THR A 236 -7.14 -3.01 -4.08
N LEU A 237 -7.61 -4.05 -3.39
CA LEU A 237 -8.08 -3.94 -2.01
C LEU A 237 -6.98 -3.51 -1.05
N SER A 238 -5.77 -4.08 -1.16
CA SER A 238 -4.66 -3.76 -0.26
C SER A 238 -4.12 -2.35 -0.48
N SER A 239 -3.96 -1.93 -1.73
CA SER A 239 -3.40 -0.62 -2.06
C SER A 239 -4.39 0.53 -1.81
N LEU A 240 -5.69 0.32 -2.04
CA LEU A 240 -6.72 1.29 -1.68
C LEU A 240 -6.86 1.44 -0.16
N ALA A 241 -6.73 0.34 0.59
CA ALA A 241 -6.74 0.40 2.05
C ALA A 241 -5.63 1.29 2.58
N ASN A 242 -4.44 1.24 1.97
CA ASN A 242 -3.26 2.08 2.24
C ASN A 242 -3.07 2.43 3.72
N ASP A 243 -3.06 1.39 4.58
CA ASP A 243 -3.06 1.56 6.04
C ASP A 243 -1.72 2.04 6.62
N ILE A 244 -0.74 2.34 5.75
CA ILE A 244 0.56 2.92 6.12
C ILE A 244 0.38 4.23 6.92
N HIS A 245 -0.59 5.06 6.53
CA HIS A 245 -0.84 6.37 7.16
C HIS A 245 -1.36 6.22 8.60
N VAL A 246 -2.37 5.38 8.80
CA VAL A 246 -2.93 5.13 10.16
C VAL A 246 -1.94 4.38 11.04
N THR A 247 -1.09 3.52 10.46
CA THR A 247 -0.04 2.82 11.20
C THR A 247 1.10 3.77 11.56
N ALA A 248 1.47 4.72 10.68
CA ALA A 248 2.43 5.78 10.98
C ALA A 248 1.94 6.65 12.15
N ASN A 249 0.64 6.93 12.25
CA ASN A 249 0.06 7.63 13.40
C ASN A 249 0.27 6.87 14.72
N ALA A 250 0.01 5.56 14.74
CA ALA A 250 0.26 4.74 15.91
C ALA A 250 1.75 4.71 16.29
N MET A 251 2.67 4.64 15.31
CA MET A 251 4.11 4.68 15.56
C MET A 251 4.59 6.06 16.03
N THR A 252 3.94 7.14 15.58
CA THR A 252 4.23 8.50 16.05
C THR A 252 3.93 8.67 17.54
N VAL A 253 2.87 8.04 18.03
CA VAL A 253 2.58 7.97 19.48
C VAL A 253 3.73 7.27 20.23
N ALA A 254 4.23 6.16 19.73
CA ALA A 254 5.36 5.46 20.34
C ALA A 254 6.66 6.29 20.32
N ASN A 255 6.93 7.03 19.23
CA ASN A 255 8.06 7.98 19.14
C ASN A 255 7.91 9.13 20.14
N GLY A 256 6.69 9.63 20.38
CA GLY A 256 6.40 10.62 21.41
C GLY A 256 6.77 10.15 22.83
N GLN A 257 6.56 8.87 23.14
CA GLN A 257 7.02 8.29 24.40
C GLN A 257 8.55 8.24 24.52
N SER A 258 9.25 7.95 23.40
CA SER A 258 10.72 8.00 23.38
C SER A 258 11.24 9.42 23.61
N LEU A 259 10.58 10.44 23.05
CA LEU A 259 10.89 11.86 23.30
C LEU A 259 10.68 12.25 24.78
N ALA A 260 9.50 11.93 25.34
CA ALA A 260 9.18 12.22 26.74
C ALA A 260 10.18 11.55 27.70
N ARG A 261 10.60 10.32 27.38
CA ARG A 261 11.63 9.62 28.15
C ARG A 261 12.97 10.36 28.08
N ALA A 262 13.44 10.72 26.88
CA ALA A 262 14.71 11.44 26.72
C ALA A 262 14.72 12.76 27.52
N ILE A 263 13.60 13.47 27.57
CA ILE A 263 13.44 14.69 28.35
C ILE A 263 13.51 14.40 29.86
N LYS A 264 12.84 13.35 30.36
CA LYS A 264 12.90 12.94 31.77
C LYS A 264 14.30 12.46 32.15
N ASP A 265 14.95 11.64 31.33
CA ASP A 265 16.31 11.15 31.57
C ASP A 265 17.31 12.31 31.65
N GLN A 266 17.15 13.33 30.80
CA GLN A 266 17.94 14.54 30.84
C GLN A 266 17.66 15.33 32.13
N ALA A 267 16.39 15.48 32.55
CA ALA A 267 15.99 16.19 33.76
C ALA A 267 16.48 15.49 35.04
N MET A 268 16.46 14.14 35.06
CA MET A 268 17.02 13.37 36.17
C MET A 268 18.52 13.56 36.32
N GLY A 269 19.22 13.73 35.19
CA GLY A 269 20.63 14.07 35.12
C GLY A 269 21.56 13.25 35.99
N ILE A 270 22.83 13.60 35.94
CA ILE A 270 23.80 13.10 36.91
C ILE A 270 23.58 13.93 38.20
N ASP A 271 23.08 13.32 39.26
CA ASP A 271 22.97 13.92 40.59
C ASP A 271 24.35 14.25 41.21
N GLY A 272 25.29 14.59 40.44
CA GLY A 272 26.64 14.91 40.87
C GLY A 272 27.36 15.89 39.95
N ALA A 273 26.87 16.12 38.74
CA ALA A 273 27.35 17.20 37.89
C ALA A 273 26.75 18.49 38.41
N ALA A 274 27.46 19.06 39.34
CA ALA A 274 27.22 20.35 39.94
C ALA A 274 25.75 20.60 40.36
N ARG A 275 25.38 20.29 41.58
CA ARG A 275 24.60 21.27 42.29
C ARG A 275 25.35 22.58 42.10
N VAL A 276 24.85 23.46 41.27
CA VAL A 276 25.42 24.78 41.02
C VAL A 276 25.32 25.68 42.27
N SER A 277 24.86 25.14 43.40
CA SER A 277 24.92 25.79 44.69
C SER A 277 26.33 26.09 45.22
N ASP A 278 27.36 25.46 44.62
CA ASP A 278 28.76 25.65 45.04
C ASP A 278 29.57 26.54 44.08
N VAL A 279 28.94 27.07 43.01
CA VAL A 279 29.55 28.02 42.09
C VAL A 279 28.85 29.37 42.26
N ASP A 280 29.57 30.37 42.69
CA ASP A 280 29.07 31.75 42.77
C ASP A 280 28.28 32.15 41.53
N GLY A 281 26.97 32.24 41.65
CA GLY A 281 26.06 32.91 40.73
C GLY A 281 25.37 32.11 39.60
N GLY A 282 25.67 30.85 39.33
CA GLY A 282 25.11 30.15 38.15
C GLY A 282 24.08 29.07 38.52
N ARG A 283 22.77 29.33 38.31
CA ARG A 283 21.68 28.33 38.47
C ARG A 283 21.15 27.76 37.16
N ALA A 284 21.84 27.98 36.05
CA ALA A 284 21.38 27.62 34.73
C ALA A 284 22.29 26.56 34.05
N ARG A 285 21.70 25.70 33.27
CA ARG A 285 22.38 24.64 32.49
C ARG A 285 21.86 24.63 31.06
N LEU A 286 22.79 24.57 30.12
CA LEU A 286 22.53 24.25 28.72
C LEU A 286 22.73 22.77 28.53
N TRP A 287 21.84 22.14 27.79
CA TRP A 287 22.03 20.76 27.35
C TRP A 287 21.72 20.57 25.87
N VAL A 288 22.38 19.60 25.25
CA VAL A 288 22.15 19.17 23.87
C VAL A 288 22.00 17.65 23.89
N SER A 289 21.01 17.13 23.21
CA SER A 289 20.76 15.68 23.12
C SER A 289 20.51 15.26 21.69
N GLY A 290 21.11 14.13 21.30
CA GLY A 290 20.76 13.41 20.08
C GLY A 290 20.01 12.13 20.44
N LEU A 291 18.91 11.87 19.74
CA LEU A 291 18.07 10.70 19.94
C LEU A 291 17.83 10.01 18.60
N SER A 292 18.05 8.70 18.56
CA SER A 292 17.70 7.86 17.42
C SER A 292 16.84 6.70 17.91
N ASN A 293 15.73 6.42 17.22
CA ASN A 293 14.84 5.32 17.53
C ASN A 293 14.42 4.62 16.23
N TRP A 294 14.57 3.30 16.19
CA TRP A 294 14.10 2.47 15.09
C TRP A 294 13.10 1.44 15.60
N SER A 295 11.95 1.42 14.96
CA SER A 295 10.83 0.58 15.37
C SER A 295 10.25 -0.20 14.20
N LYS A 296 9.54 -1.27 14.55
CA LYS A 296 8.76 -2.07 13.60
C LYS A 296 7.40 -2.34 14.21
N MET A 297 6.36 -2.13 13.44
CA MET A 297 4.98 -2.43 13.83
C MET A 297 4.37 -3.43 12.87
N ASP A 298 3.73 -4.47 13.41
CA ASP A 298 3.02 -5.46 12.62
C ASP A 298 1.79 -4.82 11.96
N ARG A 299 1.48 -5.28 10.74
CA ARG A 299 0.26 -4.97 10.03
C ARG A 299 -0.36 -6.28 9.56
N SER A 300 -1.64 -6.48 9.82
CA SER A 300 -2.33 -7.70 9.42
C SER A 300 -2.43 -7.78 7.89
N GLY A 301 -1.98 -8.88 7.29
CA GLY A 301 -2.04 -9.10 5.85
C GLY A 301 -1.15 -8.18 5.00
N ALA A 302 -0.19 -7.45 5.61
CA ALA A 302 0.72 -6.56 4.91
C ALA A 302 2.13 -6.61 5.51
N SER A 303 3.12 -6.07 4.80
CA SER A 303 4.49 -5.94 5.31
C SER A 303 4.52 -5.06 6.56
N LYS A 304 5.38 -5.41 7.53
CA LYS A 304 5.58 -4.59 8.74
C LYS A 304 5.96 -3.15 8.36
N LEU A 305 5.38 -2.17 9.06
CA LEU A 305 5.84 -0.80 8.95
C LEU A 305 7.09 -0.61 9.81
N LYS A 306 8.15 -0.10 9.20
CA LYS A 306 9.40 0.29 9.86
C LYS A 306 9.38 1.80 10.05
N SER A 307 9.84 2.28 11.21
CA SER A 307 10.05 3.70 11.50
C SER A 307 11.48 3.93 11.93
N ASP A 308 12.15 4.86 11.28
CA ASP A 308 13.45 5.40 11.68
C ASP A 308 13.24 6.85 12.10
N PHE A 309 13.37 7.15 13.40
CA PHE A 309 13.19 8.45 14.02
C PHE A 309 14.54 8.98 14.52
N TYR A 310 14.91 10.17 14.11
CA TYR A 310 16.14 10.86 14.51
C TYR A 310 15.82 12.29 14.92
N THR A 311 16.28 12.74 16.06
CA THR A 311 16.11 14.14 16.48
C THR A 311 17.29 14.65 17.28
N GLY A 312 17.59 15.93 17.10
CA GLY A 312 18.45 16.71 17.93
C GLY A 312 17.62 17.65 18.81
N LEU A 313 17.94 17.73 20.08
CA LEU A 313 17.29 18.60 21.05
C LEU A 313 18.33 19.53 21.68
N ILE A 314 17.93 20.76 21.96
CA ILE A 314 18.68 21.74 22.76
C ILE A 314 17.74 22.29 23.81
N GLY A 315 18.23 22.50 25.04
CA GLY A 315 17.41 23.04 26.11
C GLY A 315 18.19 23.81 27.16
N LEU A 316 17.46 24.64 27.85
CA LEU A 316 17.90 25.37 29.00
C LEU A 316 17.15 24.92 30.25
N GLU A 317 17.85 24.75 31.34
CA GLU A 317 17.33 24.32 32.63
C GLU A 317 17.85 25.24 33.73
N ALA A 318 17.00 25.58 34.69
CA ALA A 318 17.37 26.39 35.83
C ALA A 318 16.82 25.81 37.14
N ASP A 319 17.59 25.90 38.21
CA ASP A 319 17.11 25.61 39.54
C ASP A 319 16.33 26.82 40.07
N ILE A 320 15.05 26.62 40.41
CA ILE A 320 14.22 27.62 41.08
C ILE A 320 14.61 27.71 42.55
N ASN A 321 14.85 26.54 43.15
CA ASN A 321 15.35 26.38 44.51
C ASN A 321 16.05 25.00 44.65
N ALA A 322 16.47 24.65 45.87
CA ALA A 322 17.17 23.38 46.13
C ALA A 322 16.39 22.12 45.71
N ASN A 323 15.06 22.19 45.64
CA ASN A 323 14.19 21.05 45.39
C ASN A 323 13.50 21.10 44.03
N ASN A 324 13.48 22.25 43.36
CA ASN A 324 12.71 22.45 42.14
C ASN A 324 13.57 22.99 41.02
N LYS A 325 13.46 22.36 39.83
CA LYS A 325 14.03 22.87 38.59
C LYS A 325 13.00 22.89 37.48
N VAL A 326 13.19 23.77 36.53
CA VAL A 326 12.40 23.88 35.32
C VAL A 326 13.30 24.00 34.11
N GLY A 327 12.82 23.58 32.97
CA GLY A 327 13.53 23.71 31.71
C GLY A 327 12.60 23.88 30.55
N VAL A 328 13.17 24.37 29.47
CA VAL A 328 12.53 24.49 28.17
C VAL A 328 13.42 23.79 27.14
N PHE A 329 12.84 23.27 26.09
CA PHE A 329 13.59 22.67 24.99
C PHE A 329 12.98 22.98 23.66
N PHE A 330 13.83 22.92 22.64
CA PHE A 330 13.49 22.93 21.24
C PHE A 330 14.26 21.82 20.52
N GLY A 331 13.69 21.27 19.46
CA GLY A 331 14.35 20.23 18.68
C GLY A 331 13.86 20.13 17.25
N ALA A 332 14.70 19.54 16.42
CA ALA A 332 14.38 19.25 15.03
C ALA A 332 14.89 17.86 14.65
N GLY A 333 14.14 17.18 13.80
CA GLY A 333 14.46 15.82 13.43
C GLY A 333 13.79 15.36 12.15
N LYS A 334 13.91 14.06 11.90
CA LYS A 334 13.28 13.38 10.77
C LYS A 334 12.75 12.05 11.20
N THR A 335 11.57 11.72 10.67
CA THR A 335 11.01 10.36 10.76
C THR A 335 10.80 9.78 9.38
N LYS A 336 11.21 8.53 9.18
CA LYS A 336 10.97 7.79 7.94
C LYS A 336 10.15 6.56 8.24
N PHE A 337 8.98 6.46 7.62
CA PHE A 337 8.15 5.27 7.68
C PHE A 337 8.27 4.50 6.36
N LYS A 338 8.57 3.18 6.42
CA LYS A 338 8.79 2.32 5.26
C LYS A 338 7.88 1.10 5.33
N GLY A 339 6.94 1.00 4.39
CA GLY A 339 5.92 -0.06 4.32
C GLY A 339 6.21 -1.15 3.28
N GLY A 340 7.41 -1.22 2.75
CA GLY A 340 7.75 -2.15 1.67
C GLY A 340 7.09 -1.70 0.35
N HIS A 341 6.33 -2.59 -0.27
CA HIS A 341 5.61 -2.29 -1.53
C HIS A 341 4.51 -1.22 -1.38
N ASP A 342 4.01 -1.00 -0.16
CA ASP A 342 2.93 -0.03 0.10
C ASP A 342 3.41 1.42 0.14
N GLY A 343 4.71 1.64 -0.05
CA GLY A 343 5.30 2.97 -0.13
C GLY A 343 6.03 3.41 1.13
N LYS A 344 6.33 4.69 1.19
CA LYS A 344 7.06 5.34 2.28
C LYS A 344 6.47 6.70 2.61
N ILE A 345 6.69 7.14 3.86
CA ILE A 345 6.40 8.50 4.33
C ILE A 345 7.71 9.05 4.90
N ASP A 346 8.18 10.17 4.37
CA ASP A 346 9.29 10.95 4.91
C ASP A 346 8.70 12.14 5.67
N SER A 347 9.19 12.41 6.88
CA SER A 347 8.70 13.49 7.76
C SER A 347 9.84 14.35 8.25
N ASN A 348 9.64 15.67 8.23
CA ASN A 348 10.45 16.64 8.95
C ASN A 348 9.73 17.00 10.25
N ASP A 349 10.42 16.85 11.38
CA ASP A 349 9.83 16.95 12.69
C ASP A 349 10.39 18.17 13.46
N LEU A 350 9.51 18.95 14.10
CA LEU A 350 9.88 20.01 15.02
C LEU A 350 9.29 19.69 16.40
N HIS A 351 10.09 19.89 17.44
CA HIS A 351 9.71 19.61 18.82
C HIS A 351 9.95 20.84 19.69
N PHE A 352 9.04 21.10 20.61
CA PHE A 352 9.27 22.06 21.68
C PHE A 352 8.49 21.67 22.94
N GLY A 353 8.93 22.16 24.08
CA GLY A 353 8.21 21.91 25.31
C GLY A 353 8.88 22.50 26.53
N ILE A 354 8.23 22.22 27.65
CA ILE A 354 8.66 22.63 28.99
C ILE A 354 8.65 21.39 29.89
N TYR A 355 9.52 21.37 30.87
CA TYR A 355 9.57 20.29 31.84
C TYR A 355 10.01 20.80 33.20
N GLY A 356 9.77 20.00 34.21
CA GLY A 356 10.20 20.29 35.56
C GLY A 356 10.48 19.04 36.37
N GLN A 357 11.21 19.23 37.45
CA GLN A 357 11.43 18.21 38.46
C GLN A 357 11.27 18.85 39.84
N SER A 358 10.57 18.14 40.72
CA SER A 358 10.41 18.52 42.14
C SER A 358 10.82 17.35 43.03
N LYS A 359 11.61 17.63 44.07
CA LYS A 359 12.06 16.64 45.04
C LYS A 359 11.37 16.92 46.39
N PHE A 360 10.64 15.93 46.88
CA PHE A 360 9.96 15.89 48.17
C PHE A 360 10.42 14.61 48.89
N GLU A 361 11.65 14.59 49.40
CA GLU A 361 12.24 13.37 49.93
C GLU A 361 11.27 12.57 50.80
N PRO A 362 11.06 11.26 50.52
CA PRO A 362 11.81 10.43 49.57
C PRO A 362 11.16 10.29 48.19
N VAL A 363 10.40 11.25 47.69
CA VAL A 363 9.71 11.22 46.41
C VAL A 363 10.27 12.26 45.47
N ARG A 364 10.53 11.85 44.20
CA ARG A 364 10.84 12.75 43.09
C ARG A 364 9.69 12.75 42.11
N LEU A 365 9.30 13.93 41.66
CA LEU A 365 8.32 14.14 40.59
C LEU A 365 9.01 14.70 39.36
N ASP A 366 8.91 14.03 38.22
CA ASP A 366 9.34 14.51 36.90
C ASP A 366 8.10 14.76 36.06
N TYR A 367 7.96 15.93 35.43
CA TYR A 367 6.76 16.28 34.67
C TYR A 367 7.08 17.20 33.51
N GLY A 368 6.20 17.26 32.52
CA GLY A 368 6.40 18.12 31.37
C GLY A 368 5.26 18.11 30.35
N PHE A 369 5.43 19.01 29.41
CA PHE A 369 4.64 19.14 28.21
C PHE A 369 5.56 19.11 26.99
N ALA A 370 5.20 18.39 25.96
CA ALA A 370 5.91 18.39 24.70
C ALA A 370 4.91 18.49 23.54
N TYR A 371 5.28 19.25 22.52
CA TYR A 371 4.58 19.36 21.27
C TYR A 371 5.50 18.97 20.12
N THR A 372 4.98 18.17 19.20
CA THR A 372 5.66 17.75 17.99
C THR A 372 4.81 18.11 16.78
N HIS A 373 5.40 18.80 15.81
CA HIS A 373 4.85 19.04 14.49
C HIS A 373 5.63 18.20 13.48
N GLN A 374 4.91 17.46 12.64
CA GLN A 374 5.47 16.61 11.58
C GLN A 374 4.92 17.07 10.24
N ASP A 375 5.81 17.42 9.31
CA ASP A 375 5.50 17.67 7.91
C ASP A 375 5.86 16.42 7.11
N ARG A 376 4.84 15.75 6.57
CA ARG A 376 4.91 14.41 5.99
C ARG A 376 4.70 14.41 4.49
N ASP A 377 5.67 13.89 3.75
CA ASP A 377 5.60 13.63 2.32
C ASP A 377 5.49 12.13 2.05
N THR A 378 4.49 11.75 1.27
CA THR A 378 4.25 10.34 0.94
C THR A 378 4.67 10.01 -0.48
N ASN A 379 5.16 8.80 -0.67
CA ASN A 379 5.36 8.22 -1.99
C ASN A 379 4.83 6.78 -1.97
N SER A 380 3.66 6.58 -2.56
CA SER A 380 2.98 5.29 -2.66
C SER A 380 2.32 5.12 -4.03
N SER A 381 1.83 3.92 -4.30
CA SER A 381 1.07 3.59 -5.51
C SER A 381 -0.25 2.94 -5.12
N VAL A 382 -1.30 3.27 -5.85
CA VAL A 382 -2.61 2.63 -5.74
C VAL A 382 -2.84 1.83 -7.01
N PHE A 383 -3.19 0.57 -6.83
CA PHE A 383 -3.60 -0.32 -7.92
C PHE A 383 -5.11 -0.32 -8.02
N PHE A 384 -5.62 -0.20 -9.23
CA PHE A 384 -7.02 -0.44 -9.54
C PHE A 384 -7.09 -1.30 -10.79
N LYS A 385 -7.44 -2.57 -10.62
CA LYS A 385 -7.36 -3.59 -11.65
C LYS A 385 -5.92 -3.70 -12.21
N ASP A 386 -5.72 -3.51 -13.50
CA ASP A 386 -4.45 -3.54 -14.23
C ASP A 386 -3.69 -2.20 -14.23
N GLN A 387 -4.28 -1.14 -13.67
CA GLN A 387 -3.73 0.20 -13.67
C GLN A 387 -3.01 0.53 -12.35
N ILE A 388 -1.97 1.34 -12.46
CA ILE A 388 -1.18 1.83 -11.32
C ILE A 388 -1.23 3.35 -11.30
N PHE A 389 -1.69 3.91 -10.20
CA PHE A 389 -1.76 5.34 -9.97
C PHE A 389 -0.76 5.75 -8.89
N ARG A 390 -0.03 6.81 -9.13
CA ARG A 390 0.88 7.38 -8.13
C ARG A 390 0.08 8.17 -7.11
N ALA A 391 0.32 7.90 -5.81
CA ALA A 391 -0.26 8.64 -4.69
C ALA A 391 0.87 9.25 -3.87
N SER A 392 0.98 10.58 -3.88
CA SER A 392 2.07 11.32 -3.23
C SER A 392 1.52 12.52 -2.45
N PRO A 393 0.59 12.30 -1.48
CA PRO A 393 0.06 13.39 -0.68
C PRO A 393 1.09 13.90 0.32
N SER A 394 1.06 15.21 0.57
CA SER A 394 1.74 15.88 1.67
C SER A 394 0.70 16.35 2.68
N TYR A 395 0.97 16.14 3.97
CA TYR A 395 0.06 16.48 5.06
C TYR A 395 0.79 16.57 6.40
N ASN A 396 0.19 17.26 7.38
CA ASN A 396 0.80 17.42 8.70
C ASN A 396 0.20 16.47 9.73
N ALA A 397 1.03 16.10 10.72
CA ALA A 397 0.58 15.48 11.96
C ALA A 397 1.13 16.25 13.16
N LYS A 398 0.32 16.36 14.21
CA LYS A 398 0.60 17.18 15.40
C LYS A 398 0.35 16.33 16.63
N VAL A 399 1.33 16.27 17.53
CA VAL A 399 1.22 15.54 18.80
C VAL A 399 1.42 16.52 19.94
N ALA A 400 0.44 16.65 20.80
CA ALA A 400 0.57 17.31 22.11
C ALA A 400 0.58 16.23 23.18
N GLN A 401 1.50 16.31 24.13
CA GLN A 401 1.57 15.37 25.25
C GLN A 401 1.89 16.07 26.57
N ILE A 402 1.21 15.62 27.62
CA ILE A 402 1.53 15.98 29.02
C ILE A 402 1.97 14.69 29.67
N PHE A 403 3.04 14.71 30.41
CA PHE A 403 3.57 13.54 31.10
C PHE A 403 4.01 13.85 32.52
N GLY A 404 3.93 12.88 33.39
CA GLY A 404 4.41 12.93 34.75
C GLY A 404 4.86 11.55 35.23
N GLU A 405 5.82 11.56 36.16
CA GLU A 405 6.36 10.37 36.80
C GLU A 405 6.69 10.68 38.27
N ALA A 406 6.27 9.78 39.15
CA ALA A 406 6.64 9.80 40.55
C ALA A 406 7.58 8.63 40.85
N ALA A 407 8.76 8.91 41.40
CA ALA A 407 9.75 7.90 41.76
C ALA A 407 10.05 7.98 43.25
N TYR A 408 10.12 6.83 43.92
CA TYR A 408 10.55 6.72 45.30
C TYR A 408 12.09 6.55 45.36
N THR A 409 12.79 7.47 46.01
CA THR A 409 14.25 7.56 46.01
C THR A 409 14.88 7.07 47.33
N GLY A 410 14.05 6.54 48.25
CA GLY A 410 14.49 6.16 49.59
C GLY A 410 15.17 4.80 49.74
N LEU A 411 15.22 3.97 48.67
CA LEU A 411 15.83 2.65 48.72
C LEU A 411 17.31 2.73 48.32
N ASN A 412 18.18 2.88 49.32
CA ASN A 412 19.64 2.96 49.12
C ASN A 412 20.35 1.81 49.85
N PHE A 413 21.17 1.05 49.11
CA PHE A 413 21.97 -0.07 49.61
C PHE A 413 23.44 0.24 49.34
N GLY A 414 24.10 0.89 50.31
CA GLY A 414 25.43 1.42 50.10
C GLY A 414 25.42 2.52 49.02
N SER A 415 26.20 2.35 47.99
CA SER A 415 26.23 3.25 46.82
C SER A 415 25.15 2.99 45.79
N VAL A 416 24.42 1.85 45.87
CA VAL A 416 23.39 1.47 44.93
C VAL A 416 22.05 2.07 45.33
N SER A 417 21.40 2.77 44.41
CA SER A 417 20.04 3.31 44.59
C SER A 417 19.07 2.53 43.71
N ILE A 418 17.93 2.12 44.30
CA ILE A 418 16.82 1.49 43.58
C ILE A 418 15.64 2.46 43.66
N GLU A 419 15.12 2.87 42.50
CA GLU A 419 14.00 3.83 42.40
C GLU A 419 12.81 3.18 41.71
N PRO A 420 11.85 2.57 42.43
CA PRO A 420 10.56 2.21 41.88
C PRO A 420 9.80 3.48 41.48
N TYR A 421 9.08 3.44 40.36
CA TYR A 421 8.34 4.57 39.84
C TYR A 421 7.04 4.20 39.15
N ALA A 422 6.13 5.18 39.12
CA ALA A 422 4.92 5.13 38.32
C ALA A 422 4.80 6.40 37.48
N GLY A 423 4.44 6.23 36.20
CA GLY A 423 4.29 7.32 35.27
C GLY A 423 2.93 7.32 34.59
N LEU A 424 2.48 8.51 34.22
CA LEU A 424 1.27 8.73 33.43
C LEU A 424 1.54 9.79 32.37
N ALA A 425 1.06 9.55 31.16
CA ALA A 425 1.04 10.54 30.11
C ALA A 425 -0.33 10.57 29.44
N TRP A 426 -0.75 11.74 28.99
CA TRP A 426 -1.87 11.93 28.08
C TRP A 426 -1.34 12.48 26.75
N MET A 427 -1.84 11.93 25.64
CA MET A 427 -1.41 12.32 24.31
C MET A 427 -2.61 12.60 23.42
N HIS A 428 -2.53 13.68 22.66
CA HIS A 428 -3.45 14.03 21.59
C HIS A 428 -2.70 14.08 20.28
N LEU A 429 -3.09 13.24 19.33
CA LEU A 429 -2.59 13.23 17.95
C LEU A 429 -3.69 13.70 17.02
N SER A 430 -3.42 14.72 16.21
CA SER A 430 -4.24 15.13 15.08
C SER A 430 -3.43 15.04 13.79
N THR A 431 -4.10 14.68 12.70
CA THR A 431 -3.48 14.53 11.36
C THR A 431 -4.38 15.21 10.37
N ASP A 432 -3.80 16.01 9.47
CA ASP A 432 -4.53 16.73 8.44
C ASP A 432 -5.04 15.74 7.38
N ASP A 433 -6.25 15.97 6.88
CA ASP A 433 -6.85 15.19 5.80
C ASP A 433 -6.14 15.46 4.48
N PHE A 434 -6.16 14.48 3.57
CA PHE A 434 -5.66 14.65 2.22
C PHE A 434 -6.55 13.97 1.18
N SER A 435 -6.29 14.24 -0.10
CA SER A 435 -6.97 13.58 -1.21
C SER A 435 -5.96 13.18 -2.29
N ASN A 436 -6.21 12.04 -2.92
CA ASN A 436 -5.50 11.57 -4.10
C ASN A 436 -6.44 11.54 -5.31
N ASP A 437 -5.91 11.79 -6.49
CA ASP A 437 -6.59 11.50 -7.75
C ASP A 437 -6.20 10.10 -8.21
N ILE A 438 -7.19 9.25 -8.42
CA ILE A 438 -7.02 7.87 -8.89
C ILE A 438 -7.81 7.74 -10.18
N GLY A 439 -7.13 7.98 -11.32
CA GLY A 439 -7.76 7.88 -12.64
C GLY A 439 -8.90 8.88 -12.87
N GLY A 440 -8.76 10.11 -12.37
CA GLY A 440 -9.80 11.15 -12.45
C GLY A 440 -10.85 11.07 -11.33
N VAL A 441 -10.73 10.10 -10.42
CA VAL A 441 -11.60 9.96 -9.25
C VAL A 441 -10.89 10.45 -8.01
N LYS A 442 -11.41 11.51 -7.37
CA LYS A 442 -10.85 12.06 -6.14
C LYS A 442 -11.25 11.20 -4.94
N VAL A 443 -10.25 10.56 -4.31
CA VAL A 443 -10.41 9.78 -3.08
C VAL A 443 -9.82 10.56 -1.92
N SER A 444 -10.65 10.91 -0.94
CA SER A 444 -10.25 11.64 0.27
C SER A 444 -9.98 10.67 1.42
N THR A 445 -8.89 10.90 2.15
CA THR A 445 -8.57 10.22 3.40
C THR A 445 -8.78 11.19 4.55
N LYS A 446 -9.74 10.89 5.42
CA LYS A 446 -10.09 11.70 6.60
C LYS A 446 -9.66 11.00 7.86
N PHE A 447 -8.77 11.63 8.64
CA PHE A 447 -8.27 11.05 9.88
C PHE A 447 -9.16 11.37 11.07
N GLU A 448 -9.30 10.40 11.97
CA GLU A 448 -9.84 10.63 13.30
C GLU A 448 -8.69 10.99 14.25
N SER A 449 -8.86 12.03 15.07
CA SER A 449 -7.90 12.36 16.13
C SER A 449 -7.80 11.21 17.13
N GLN A 450 -6.62 11.03 17.72
CA GLN A 450 -6.38 10.00 18.74
C GLN A 450 -6.15 10.67 20.10
N ASN A 451 -6.93 10.27 21.09
CA ASN A 451 -6.73 10.63 22.49
C ASN A 451 -6.39 9.37 23.27
N LEU A 452 -5.24 9.35 23.89
CA LEU A 452 -4.81 8.18 24.65
C LEU A 452 -4.08 8.57 25.93
N ALA A 453 -4.22 7.71 26.93
CA ALA A 453 -3.43 7.72 28.13
C ALA A 453 -2.38 6.61 28.07
N VAL A 454 -1.20 6.88 28.61
CA VAL A 454 -0.11 5.91 28.71
C VAL A 454 0.32 5.84 30.16
N SER A 455 0.19 4.68 30.79
CA SER A 455 0.69 4.44 32.14
C SER A 455 1.96 3.59 32.09
N SER A 456 2.90 3.85 32.96
CA SER A 456 4.12 3.08 33.13
C SER A 456 4.36 2.74 34.61
N LEU A 457 4.83 1.53 34.85
CA LEU A 457 5.27 1.07 36.17
C LEU A 457 6.62 0.41 36.02
N GLY A 458 7.61 0.84 36.80
CA GLY A 458 8.97 0.38 36.62
C GLY A 458 9.87 0.60 37.83
N ALA A 459 11.12 0.21 37.64
CA ALA A 459 12.18 0.44 38.61
C ALA A 459 13.49 0.77 37.91
N ARG A 460 14.24 1.71 38.46
CA ARG A 460 15.59 2.08 38.05
C ARG A 460 16.58 1.67 39.11
N VAL A 461 17.73 1.15 38.68
CA VAL A 461 18.90 0.90 39.50
C VAL A 461 19.98 1.84 39.05
N LYS A 462 20.55 2.60 40.00
CA LYS A 462 21.64 3.55 39.78
C LYS A 462 22.85 3.12 40.57
N VAL A 463 23.99 3.02 39.94
CA VAL A 463 25.25 2.59 40.54
C VAL A 463 26.32 3.62 40.19
N PRO A 464 26.67 4.54 41.14
CA PRO A 464 27.81 5.41 40.97
C PRO A 464 29.11 4.60 41.20
N PHE A 465 30.14 4.89 40.43
CA PHE A 465 31.46 4.30 40.55
C PHE A 465 32.52 5.26 39.98
N GLU A 466 33.79 5.00 40.33
CA GLU A 466 34.91 5.82 39.85
C GLU A 466 35.89 4.96 39.04
N VAL A 467 36.41 5.52 37.96
CA VAL A 467 37.49 4.93 37.17
C VAL A 467 38.61 5.97 37.04
N GLY A 468 39.65 5.82 37.84
CA GLY A 468 40.67 6.85 37.98
C GLY A 468 40.05 8.16 38.52
N PRO A 469 40.26 9.30 37.86
CA PRO A 469 39.65 10.56 38.27
C PRO A 469 38.21 10.77 37.78
N ALA A 470 37.71 9.88 36.94
CA ALA A 470 36.39 9.99 36.30
C ALA A 470 35.29 9.43 37.22
N LYS A 471 34.30 10.27 37.53
CA LYS A 471 33.06 9.86 38.22
C LYS A 471 32.05 9.42 37.20
N LEU A 472 31.59 8.18 37.35
CA LEU A 472 30.66 7.52 36.44
C LEU A 472 29.41 7.09 37.21
N LYS A 473 28.27 6.97 36.47
CA LYS A 473 27.04 6.38 37.00
C LYS A 473 26.43 5.48 35.94
N ALA A 474 26.30 4.20 36.26
CA ALA A 474 25.51 3.27 35.45
C ALA A 474 24.04 3.32 35.88
N VAL A 475 23.15 3.25 34.90
CA VAL A 475 21.70 3.23 35.13
C VAL A 475 21.13 2.04 34.37
N ALA A 476 20.30 1.24 35.04
CA ALA A 476 19.49 0.21 34.40
C ALA A 476 18.02 0.50 34.74
N ASP A 477 17.14 0.30 33.78
CA ASP A 477 15.70 0.57 33.90
C ASP A 477 14.90 -0.62 33.32
N VAL A 478 13.86 -1.02 34.04
CA VAL A 478 12.86 -1.98 33.55
C VAL A 478 11.48 -1.42 33.83
N ASN A 479 10.59 -1.51 32.85
CA ASN A 479 9.23 -1.05 33.05
C ASN A 479 8.22 -1.79 32.17
N TRP A 480 6.98 -1.73 32.62
CA TRP A 480 5.80 -2.12 31.88
C TRP A 480 5.01 -0.86 31.52
N THR A 481 4.73 -0.67 30.24
CA THR A 481 3.97 0.47 29.72
C THR A 481 2.67 0.00 29.09
N GLN A 482 1.54 0.58 29.46
CA GLN A 482 0.21 0.28 28.97
C GLN A 482 -0.38 1.47 28.22
N TYR A 483 -0.88 1.24 26.99
CA TYR A 483 -1.63 2.23 26.21
C TYR A 483 -3.12 2.02 26.40
N MET A 484 -3.88 3.11 26.60
CA MET A 484 -5.32 3.13 26.87
C MET A 484 -6.01 4.22 26.04
N GLY A 485 -7.30 4.04 25.74
CA GLY A 485 -8.07 4.99 24.89
C GLY A 485 -7.95 4.69 23.40
N ASP A 486 -7.75 5.71 22.58
CA ASP A 486 -7.65 5.56 21.11
C ASP A 486 -6.31 4.99 20.67
N THR A 487 -6.08 3.73 20.98
CA THR A 487 -4.82 3.02 20.75
C THR A 487 -4.63 2.54 19.30
N ARG A 488 -5.54 2.87 18.38
CA ARG A 488 -5.46 2.61 16.95
C ARG A 488 -5.54 3.90 16.16
N GLY A 489 -4.69 4.09 15.18
CA GLY A 489 -4.89 5.08 14.13
C GLY A 489 -6.13 4.72 13.32
N LYS A 490 -6.99 5.69 13.01
CA LYS A 490 -8.23 5.50 12.28
C LYS A 490 -8.36 6.55 11.19
N ALA A 491 -8.85 6.14 10.03
CA ALA A 491 -9.21 7.02 8.93
C ALA A 491 -10.44 6.50 8.18
N LYS A 492 -11.08 7.39 7.41
CA LYS A 492 -12.14 7.08 6.48
C LYS A 492 -11.70 7.43 5.07
N LEU A 493 -11.81 6.49 4.14
CA LEU A 493 -11.67 6.74 2.71
C LEU A 493 -13.04 7.11 2.16
N GLN A 494 -13.13 8.22 1.44
CA GLN A 494 -14.39 8.74 0.90
C GLN A 494 -14.22 9.18 -0.54
N SER A 495 -15.13 8.70 -1.42
CA SER A 495 -15.26 9.15 -2.80
C SER A 495 -16.64 8.75 -3.32
N GLY A 496 -17.53 9.71 -3.60
CA GLY A 496 -18.89 9.39 -3.97
C GLY A 496 -19.56 8.46 -2.96
N ALA A 497 -20.02 7.31 -3.43
CA ALA A 497 -20.60 6.25 -2.58
C ALA A 497 -19.54 5.44 -1.79
N LEU A 498 -18.27 5.51 -2.17
CA LEU A 498 -17.18 4.83 -1.47
C LEU A 498 -17.02 5.41 -0.07
N ASN A 499 -17.19 4.59 0.96
CA ASN A 499 -16.97 4.95 2.37
C ASN A 499 -16.38 3.74 3.11
N ALA A 500 -15.05 3.71 3.27
CA ALA A 500 -14.34 2.63 3.93
C ALA A 500 -13.63 3.12 5.20
N LYS A 501 -13.70 2.34 6.27
CA LYS A 501 -13.00 2.60 7.54
C LYS A 501 -11.68 1.84 7.55
N ILE A 502 -10.57 2.57 7.75
CA ILE A 502 -9.22 2.03 7.81
C ILE A 502 -8.68 2.21 9.23
N ARG A 503 -7.99 1.18 9.74
CA ARG A 503 -7.45 1.16 11.11
C ARG A 503 -6.06 0.55 11.15
N SER A 504 -5.20 1.08 12.03
CA SER A 504 -3.94 0.42 12.36
C SER A 504 -4.17 -0.79 13.28
N GLU A 505 -3.12 -1.59 13.50
CA GLU A 505 -3.07 -2.50 14.63
C GLU A 505 -3.13 -1.72 15.95
N LYS A 506 -3.57 -2.40 17.01
CA LYS A 506 -3.70 -1.82 18.33
C LYS A 506 -2.32 -1.66 18.99
N LEU A 507 -2.01 -0.48 19.51
CA LEU A 507 -0.95 -0.33 20.49
C LEU A 507 -1.38 -1.04 21.78
N SER A 508 -0.67 -2.08 22.14
CA SER A 508 -0.88 -2.85 23.36
C SER A 508 0.25 -2.56 24.35
N ALA A 509 0.19 -3.21 25.50
CA ALA A 509 1.26 -3.11 26.49
C ALA A 509 2.62 -3.50 25.89
N VAL A 510 3.66 -2.85 26.37
CA VAL A 510 5.07 -3.15 26.07
C VAL A 510 5.86 -3.33 27.35
N ALA A 511 6.75 -4.32 27.36
CA ALA A 511 7.83 -4.41 28.33
C ALA A 511 9.02 -3.64 27.79
N ALA A 512 9.66 -2.84 28.64
CA ALA A 512 10.78 -2.02 28.22
C ALA A 512 11.98 -2.20 29.14
N VAL A 513 13.16 -2.09 28.54
CA VAL A 513 14.44 -2.14 29.23
C VAL A 513 15.29 -0.96 28.78
N GLY A 514 16.06 -0.39 29.70
CA GLY A 514 16.99 0.67 29.40
C GLY A 514 18.31 0.45 30.12
N VAL A 515 19.41 0.87 29.50
CA VAL A 515 20.72 0.96 30.13
C VAL A 515 21.36 2.27 29.75
N GLY A 516 22.06 2.89 30.67
CA GLY A 516 22.75 4.16 30.44
C GLY A 516 24.05 4.24 31.22
N LEU A 517 24.97 5.03 30.70
CA LEU A 517 26.20 5.40 31.37
C LEU A 517 26.33 6.92 31.32
N GLU A 518 26.55 7.52 32.46
CA GLU A 518 26.79 8.95 32.61
C GLU A 518 28.18 9.19 33.15
N ALA A 519 28.87 10.16 32.60
CA ALA A 519 30.22 10.57 33.01
C ALA A 519 30.27 12.05 33.35
N GLN A 520 30.78 12.38 34.53
CA GLN A 520 31.12 13.73 34.88
C GLN A 520 32.50 14.08 34.29
N LEU A 521 32.52 14.94 33.27
CA LEU A 521 33.73 15.33 32.55
C LEU A 521 34.50 16.43 33.30
N SER A 522 33.77 17.30 34.01
CA SER A 522 34.32 18.38 34.85
C SER A 522 33.29 18.80 35.90
N LYS A 523 33.64 19.77 36.75
CA LYS A 523 32.68 20.35 37.71
C LYS A 523 31.43 20.96 37.02
N ARG A 524 31.52 21.31 35.71
CA ARG A 524 30.47 21.98 34.95
C ARG A 524 29.92 21.18 33.79
N ALA A 525 30.54 20.08 33.42
CA ALA A 525 30.18 19.33 32.22
C ALA A 525 29.94 17.86 32.52
N ALA A 526 28.90 17.32 31.90
CA ALA A 526 28.53 15.91 31.97
C ALA A 526 28.10 15.37 30.58
N LEU A 527 28.36 14.08 30.34
CA LEU A 527 27.95 13.36 29.14
C LEU A 527 27.23 12.09 29.57
N GLY A 528 26.07 11.86 28.98
CA GLY A 528 25.30 10.63 29.14
C GLY A 528 25.10 9.93 27.81
N VAL A 529 25.14 8.61 27.80
CA VAL A 529 24.74 7.76 26.66
C VAL A 529 23.78 6.70 27.16
N SER A 530 22.78 6.37 26.37
CA SER A 530 21.77 5.39 26.75
C SER A 530 21.30 4.56 25.59
N TYR A 531 20.86 3.36 25.89
CA TYR A 531 20.10 2.48 25.02
C TYR A 531 18.75 2.18 25.68
N TYR A 532 17.72 2.06 24.86
CA TYR A 532 16.38 1.70 25.28
C TYR A 532 15.72 0.76 24.29
N GLY A 533 15.13 -0.33 24.78
CA GLY A 533 14.33 -1.28 24.01
C GLY A 533 12.92 -1.39 24.59
N ALA A 534 11.88 -1.39 23.73
CA ALA A 534 10.49 -1.61 24.12
C ALA A 534 9.88 -2.68 23.21
N TYR A 535 9.30 -3.70 23.82
CA TYR A 535 8.85 -4.91 23.12
C TYR A 535 7.43 -5.28 23.54
N GLY A 536 6.52 -5.29 22.59
CA GLY A 536 5.12 -5.70 22.78
C GLY A 536 4.62 -6.57 21.63
N GLY A 537 3.39 -7.04 21.73
CA GLY A 537 2.84 -8.01 20.79
C GLY A 537 2.84 -7.53 19.32
N LYS A 538 2.68 -6.24 19.09
CA LYS A 538 2.56 -5.66 17.73
C LYS A 538 3.67 -4.67 17.38
N ILE A 539 4.42 -4.17 18.38
CA ILE A 539 5.48 -3.19 18.17
C ILE A 539 6.77 -3.62 18.85
N LYS A 540 7.89 -3.40 18.17
CA LYS A 540 9.24 -3.54 18.69
C LYS A 540 10.01 -2.27 18.36
N SER A 541 10.64 -1.69 19.39
CA SER A 541 11.36 -0.43 19.28
C SER A 541 12.70 -0.54 19.96
N ASN A 542 13.72 0.07 19.38
CA ASN A 542 15.05 0.20 19.94
C ASN A 542 15.52 1.62 19.72
N GLY A 543 16.22 2.19 20.68
CA GLY A 543 16.71 3.56 20.58
C GLY A 543 18.05 3.73 21.29
N VAL A 544 18.78 4.73 20.85
CA VAL A 544 20.00 5.20 21.50
C VAL A 544 19.90 6.71 21.68
N GLY A 545 20.47 7.21 22.74
CA GLY A 545 20.55 8.63 23.04
C GLY A 545 21.92 9.01 23.56
N ALA A 546 22.31 10.26 23.29
CA ALA A 546 23.47 10.88 23.89
C ALA A 546 23.11 12.31 24.29
N THR A 547 23.47 12.70 25.52
CA THR A 547 23.16 14.03 26.06
C THR A 547 24.43 14.63 26.65
N PHE A 548 24.75 15.84 26.23
CA PHE A 548 25.79 16.67 26.86
C PHE A 548 25.13 17.81 27.62
N LYS A 549 25.60 18.04 28.84
CA LYS A 549 25.10 19.12 29.75
C LYS A 549 26.25 19.97 30.21
N LEU A 550 26.06 21.29 30.21
CA LEU A 550 27.00 22.30 30.66
C LEU A 550 26.32 23.25 31.61
N ALA A 551 26.90 23.44 32.81
CA ALA A 551 26.48 24.43 33.81
C ALA A 551 27.28 25.72 33.66
N PHE A 552 26.63 26.87 33.85
CA PHE A 552 27.22 28.22 33.80
C PHE A 552 26.57 29.19 34.77
#